data_7573955cfd86b40a04baeab5e14ea736
#
_entry.id   7573955cfd86b40a04baeab5e14ea736
#
_cell.length_a   1.000
_cell.length_b   1.000
_cell.length_c   1.000
_cell.angle_alpha   90.00
_cell.angle_beta   90.00
_cell.angle_gamma   90.00
#
_symmetry.space_group_name_H-M   'P 1'
#
loop_
_entity.id
_entity.type
_entity.pdbx_description
1 polymer ?
#
loop_
_entity_poly.entity_id
_entity_poly.type
_entity_poly.pdbx_seq_one_letter_code
_entity_poly.pdbx_strand_id
1 'polypeptide(L)'
;MRVQEKQYFHTSYTYIKDGKEITQTFDASPYVWYNEEALLSTGKNGKDLPIYRYPEILLIAAEAIAESEGVTSEAIGYLADVRARAYTKMDRATIVASLAGLSKEDFIHEVWTERLREFIFENKIWSDIQRTRQYPQTSEANRGKVTYRNVIGATNPWGATFEEKHLLWPISHNEIQRNPALEQNPGYDR
;
A
#
# COMPACT_ATOMS: atom_id res chain seq x y z
N MET A 1 -3.77 -0.09 14.39
CA MET A 1 -3.84 0.96 15.42
C MET A 1 -3.27 2.23 14.82
N ARG A 2 -4.09 3.19 14.43
CA ARG A 2 -3.61 4.48 14.00
C ARG A 2 -3.26 5.29 15.24
N VAL A 3 -2.02 5.77 15.26
CA VAL A 3 -1.53 6.58 16.36
C VAL A 3 -2.35 7.86 16.43
N GLN A 4 -2.79 8.19 17.59
CA GLN A 4 -3.48 9.42 17.91
C GLN A 4 -2.61 10.58 17.55
N GLU A 5 -2.18 11.21 17.03
CA GLU A 5 -1.30 12.31 16.66
C GLU A 5 -0.25 11.98 15.60
N LYS A 6 -0.71 12.01 14.35
CA LYS A 6 0.02 12.66 13.25
C LYS A 6 1.39 12.13 12.81
N GLN A 7 1.94 11.08 13.37
CA GLN A 7 3.22 10.58 12.90
C GLN A 7 3.09 9.16 12.34
N TYR A 8 2.88 9.08 11.05
CA TYR A 8 3.04 7.81 10.32
C TYR A 8 4.48 7.35 10.29
N PHE A 9 5.42 8.29 10.52
CA PHE A 9 6.84 8.06 10.46
C PHE A 9 7.52 8.55 11.73
N HIS A 10 8.47 7.77 12.22
CA HIS A 10 9.43 8.18 13.21
C HIS A 10 10.72 8.61 12.54
N THR A 11 11.33 9.65 13.05
CA THR A 11 12.65 10.15 12.63
C THR A 11 13.64 10.21 13.76
N SER A 12 13.19 9.98 14.98
CA SER A 12 14.03 9.93 16.17
C SER A 12 13.35 9.17 17.30
N TYR A 13 14.14 8.70 18.23
CA TYR A 13 13.68 8.24 19.55
C TYR A 13 14.66 8.69 20.63
N THR A 14 14.15 8.84 21.85
CA THR A 14 14.91 9.24 23.01
C THR A 14 14.85 8.14 24.07
N TYR A 15 16.01 7.80 24.62
CA TYR A 15 16.17 6.78 25.66
C TYR A 15 17.20 7.20 26.70
N ILE A 16 17.16 6.56 27.88
CA ILE A 16 18.14 6.82 28.95
C ILE A 16 19.21 5.73 28.91
N LYS A 17 20.45 6.13 28.77
CA LYS A 17 21.62 5.26 28.88
C LYS A 17 22.61 5.86 29.88
N ASP A 18 22.99 5.07 30.88
CA ASP A 18 23.92 5.48 31.94
C ASP A 18 23.46 6.77 32.66
N GLY A 19 22.14 6.92 32.88
CA GLY A 19 21.52 8.08 33.51
C GLY A 19 21.48 9.35 32.66
N LYS A 20 21.84 9.28 31.39
CA LYS A 20 21.79 10.39 30.43
C LYS A 20 20.73 10.15 29.37
N GLU A 21 20.00 11.19 29.03
CA GLU A 21 19.06 11.18 27.92
C GLU A 21 19.82 11.27 26.61
N ILE A 22 19.58 10.30 25.71
CA ILE A 22 20.18 10.22 24.39
C ILE A 22 19.08 10.24 23.36
N THR A 23 19.13 11.17 22.42
CA THR A 23 18.25 11.19 21.24
C THR A 23 19.03 10.69 20.03
N GLN A 24 18.55 9.60 19.45
CA GLN A 24 19.07 9.07 18.19
C GLN A 24 18.13 9.44 17.04
N THR A 25 18.68 9.99 15.98
CA THR A 25 17.98 10.30 14.73
C THR A 25 18.23 9.23 13.68
N PHE A 26 17.25 9.01 12.82
CA PHE A 26 17.31 8.04 11.72
C PHE A 26 16.40 8.49 10.57
N ASP A 27 16.52 7.84 9.42
CA ASP A 27 15.63 8.08 8.30
C ASP A 27 14.17 7.75 8.66
N ALA A 28 13.23 8.44 8.02
CA ALA A 28 11.81 8.28 8.30
C ALA A 28 11.38 6.81 8.22
N SER A 29 11.01 6.25 9.35
CA SER A 29 10.61 4.85 9.49
C SER A 29 9.13 4.71 9.82
N PRO A 30 8.40 3.75 9.22
CA PRO A 30 6.97 3.60 9.43
C PRO A 30 6.65 3.15 10.86
N TYR A 31 5.78 3.91 11.54
CA TYR A 31 5.42 3.62 12.94
C TYR A 31 4.73 2.27 13.12
N VAL A 32 4.05 1.78 12.10
CA VAL A 32 3.36 0.47 12.15
C VAL A 32 4.30 -0.67 12.56
N TRP A 33 5.57 -0.55 12.19
CA TRP A 33 6.61 -1.54 12.51
C TRP A 33 7.44 -1.19 13.75
N TYR A 34 7.16 -0.06 14.41
CA TYR A 34 7.87 0.34 15.61
C TYR A 34 7.70 -0.68 16.73
N ASN A 35 8.80 -1.12 17.28
CA ASN A 35 8.88 -1.99 18.46
C ASN A 35 10.00 -1.50 19.35
N GLU A 36 9.65 -0.95 20.50
CA GLU A 36 10.60 -0.35 21.44
C GLU A 36 11.60 -1.37 21.97
N GLU A 37 11.15 -2.56 22.33
CA GLU A 37 12.02 -3.62 22.82
C GLU A 37 13.04 -4.08 21.78
N ALA A 38 12.60 -4.23 20.53
CA ALA A 38 13.51 -4.55 19.41
C ALA A 38 14.54 -3.45 19.21
N LEU A 39 14.12 -2.19 19.33
CA LEU A 39 14.97 -1.04 19.11
C LEU A 39 16.02 -0.86 20.22
N LEU A 40 15.61 -1.02 21.49
CA LEU A 40 16.44 -0.68 22.64
C LEU A 40 17.26 -1.85 23.19
N SER A 41 16.86 -3.08 22.96
CA SER A 41 17.48 -4.23 23.62
C SER A 41 17.80 -5.42 22.72
N THR A 42 16.83 -5.97 22.01
CA THR A 42 16.99 -7.28 21.36
C THR A 42 17.46 -7.22 19.90
N GLY A 43 17.25 -6.12 19.21
CA GLY A 43 17.46 -6.01 17.76
C GLY A 43 16.51 -6.91 16.94
N LYS A 44 15.54 -7.58 17.59
CA LYS A 44 14.63 -8.53 16.95
C LYS A 44 13.19 -8.08 17.15
N ASN A 45 12.48 -7.86 16.06
CA ASN A 45 11.06 -7.50 16.10
C ASN A 45 10.22 -8.78 16.18
N GLY A 46 9.42 -8.91 17.25
CA GLY A 46 8.48 -10.01 17.47
C GLY A 46 7.05 -9.73 17.00
N LYS A 47 6.82 -8.62 16.27
CA LYS A 47 5.50 -8.34 15.73
C LYS A 47 5.13 -9.30 14.62
N ASP A 48 3.89 -9.79 14.66
CA ASP A 48 3.33 -10.59 13.58
C ASP A 48 3.21 -9.77 12.30
N LEU A 49 3.53 -10.40 11.18
CA LEU A 49 3.28 -9.85 9.86
C LEU A 49 1.86 -10.26 9.42
N PRO A 50 0.90 -9.35 9.37
CA PRO A 50 -0.45 -9.68 8.91
C PRO A 50 -0.43 -9.96 7.41
N ILE A 51 -0.84 -11.18 7.02
CA ILE A 51 -0.96 -11.55 5.61
C ILE A 51 -2.23 -10.95 5.03
N TYR A 52 -3.35 -11.08 5.76
CA TYR A 52 -4.64 -10.47 5.41
C TYR A 52 -5.27 -9.82 6.62
N ARG A 53 -6.00 -8.73 6.36
CA ARG A 53 -6.79 -8.02 7.38
C ARG A 53 -8.22 -7.81 6.88
N TYR A 54 -9.18 -7.71 7.79
CA TYR A 54 -10.58 -7.51 7.45
C TYR A 54 -10.86 -6.34 6.48
N PRO A 55 -10.22 -5.17 6.61
CA PRO A 55 -10.37 -4.09 5.62
C PRO A 55 -10.00 -4.50 4.20
N GLU A 56 -9.06 -5.44 4.02
CA GLU A 56 -8.70 -5.92 2.69
C GLU A 56 -9.85 -6.68 2.03
N ILE A 57 -10.53 -7.53 2.81
CA ILE A 57 -11.70 -8.27 2.31
C ILE A 57 -12.82 -7.31 1.91
N LEU A 58 -13.08 -6.27 2.71
CA LEU A 58 -14.10 -5.26 2.39
C LEU A 58 -13.74 -4.50 1.10
N LEU A 59 -12.48 -4.11 0.91
CA LEU A 59 -12.07 -3.37 -0.28
C LEU A 59 -12.01 -4.26 -1.53
N ILE A 60 -11.66 -5.55 -1.39
CA ILE A 60 -11.78 -6.53 -2.48
C ILE A 60 -13.25 -6.70 -2.88
N ALA A 61 -14.14 -6.86 -1.91
CA ALA A 61 -15.57 -7.00 -2.18
C ALA A 61 -16.14 -5.75 -2.85
N ALA A 62 -15.78 -4.54 -2.38
CA ALA A 62 -16.22 -3.29 -2.98
C ALA A 62 -15.81 -3.17 -4.45
N GLU A 63 -14.55 -3.53 -4.77
CA GLU A 63 -14.04 -3.52 -6.15
C GLU A 63 -14.73 -4.58 -7.01
N ALA A 64 -14.86 -5.81 -6.53
CA ALA A 64 -15.45 -6.91 -7.27
C ALA A 64 -16.93 -6.66 -7.60
N ILE A 65 -17.69 -6.13 -6.65
CA ILE A 65 -19.10 -5.75 -6.87
C ILE A 65 -19.17 -4.61 -7.88
N ALA A 66 -18.33 -3.59 -7.73
CA ALA A 66 -18.31 -2.47 -8.67
C ALA A 66 -17.96 -2.93 -10.09
N GLU A 67 -17.07 -3.92 -10.23
CA GLU A 67 -16.71 -4.49 -11.53
C GLU A 67 -17.86 -5.29 -12.17
N SER A 68 -18.57 -6.08 -11.39
CA SER A 68 -19.59 -7.00 -11.90
C SER A 68 -20.99 -6.37 -12.01
N GLU A 69 -21.37 -5.52 -11.06
CA GLU A 69 -22.74 -5.03 -10.88
C GLU A 69 -22.85 -3.49 -10.97
N GLY A 70 -21.71 -2.80 -10.98
CA GLY A 70 -21.66 -1.34 -10.90
C GLY A 70 -21.58 -0.83 -9.47
N VAL A 71 -21.73 0.49 -9.32
CA VAL A 71 -21.59 1.18 -8.02
C VAL A 71 -22.85 0.99 -7.20
N THR A 72 -22.97 -0.16 -6.54
CA THR A 72 -24.11 -0.49 -5.68
C THR A 72 -23.98 0.12 -4.29
N SER A 73 -25.10 0.19 -3.54
CA SER A 73 -25.08 0.62 -2.14
C SER A 73 -24.23 -0.27 -1.25
N GLU A 74 -24.11 -1.55 -1.59
CA GLU A 74 -23.26 -2.51 -0.88
C GLU A 74 -21.78 -2.22 -1.09
N ALA A 75 -21.34 -2.04 -2.34
CA ALA A 75 -19.96 -1.66 -2.66
C ALA A 75 -19.55 -0.36 -1.98
N ILE A 76 -20.45 0.65 -2.04
CA ILE A 76 -20.25 1.93 -1.34
C ILE A 76 -20.14 1.70 0.18
N GLY A 77 -20.99 0.85 0.74
CA GLY A 77 -21.00 0.53 2.17
C GLY A 77 -19.66 -0.02 2.64
N TYR A 78 -19.09 -0.98 1.93
CA TYR A 78 -17.80 -1.58 2.27
C TYR A 78 -16.64 -0.57 2.24
N LEU A 79 -16.56 0.25 1.20
CA LEU A 79 -15.55 1.31 1.14
C LEU A 79 -15.75 2.34 2.26
N ALA A 80 -17.00 2.73 2.52
CA ALA A 80 -17.33 3.70 3.56
C ALA A 80 -16.98 3.19 4.97
N ASP A 81 -17.16 1.89 5.24
CA ASP A 81 -16.82 1.29 6.53
C ASP A 81 -15.31 1.36 6.82
N VAL A 82 -14.48 1.07 5.81
CA VAL A 82 -13.04 1.21 5.96
C VAL A 82 -12.65 2.67 6.17
N ARG A 83 -13.19 3.57 5.36
CA ARG A 83 -12.86 5.00 5.36
C ARG A 83 -13.32 5.70 6.64
N ALA A 84 -14.54 5.45 7.11
CA ALA A 84 -15.11 6.06 8.31
C ALA A 84 -14.32 5.75 9.58
N ARG A 85 -13.75 4.57 9.69
CA ARG A 85 -12.85 4.22 10.80
C ARG A 85 -11.65 5.16 10.91
N ALA A 86 -11.20 5.67 9.77
CA ALA A 86 -9.98 6.48 9.66
C ALA A 86 -10.23 7.97 9.70
N TYR A 87 -11.37 8.41 9.24
CA TYR A 87 -11.71 9.83 9.12
C TYR A 87 -12.41 10.30 10.39
N THR A 88 -11.71 11.04 11.23
CA THR A 88 -12.26 11.56 12.50
C THR A 88 -13.14 12.80 12.32
N LYS A 89 -13.10 13.43 11.13
CA LYS A 89 -13.83 14.68 10.84
C LYS A 89 -15.04 14.51 9.92
N MET A 90 -15.29 13.30 9.43
CA MET A 90 -16.42 12.99 8.57
C MET A 90 -17.13 11.75 9.10
N ASP A 91 -18.44 11.81 9.19
CA ASP A 91 -19.25 10.64 9.53
C ASP A 91 -19.42 9.71 8.32
N ARG A 92 -19.87 8.49 8.61
CA ARG A 92 -20.09 7.48 7.57
C ARG A 92 -21.12 7.91 6.53
N ALA A 93 -22.17 8.61 6.94
CA ALA A 93 -23.24 9.05 6.04
C ALA A 93 -22.72 10.05 5.00
N THR A 94 -21.91 11.00 5.43
CA THR A 94 -21.22 11.97 4.56
C THR A 94 -20.28 11.26 3.58
N ILE A 95 -19.55 10.23 4.02
CA ILE A 95 -18.68 9.44 3.15
C ILE A 95 -19.51 8.70 2.09
N VAL A 96 -20.57 8.01 2.50
CA VAL A 96 -21.51 7.34 1.58
C VAL A 96 -22.05 8.31 0.54
N ALA A 97 -22.52 9.48 0.96
CA ALA A 97 -23.05 10.50 0.06
C ALA A 97 -21.98 10.97 -0.97
N SER A 98 -20.72 11.09 -0.56
CA SER A 98 -19.63 11.50 -1.46
C SER A 98 -19.28 10.44 -2.52
N LEU A 99 -19.62 9.18 -2.28
CA LEU A 99 -19.33 8.07 -3.18
C LEU A 99 -20.53 7.73 -4.11
N ALA A 100 -21.75 8.08 -3.71
CA ALA A 100 -23.00 7.66 -4.38
C ALA A 100 -23.20 8.29 -5.76
N GLY A 101 -22.43 9.10 -6.29
CA GLY A 101 -22.60 9.71 -7.63
C GLY A 101 -21.43 9.43 -8.56
N LEU A 102 -20.47 8.63 -8.11
CA LEU A 102 -19.28 8.35 -8.88
C LEU A 102 -19.56 7.43 -10.07
N SER A 103 -18.84 7.65 -11.16
CA SER A 103 -18.75 6.64 -12.21
C SER A 103 -18.12 5.35 -11.67
N LYS A 104 -18.30 4.23 -12.37
CA LYS A 104 -17.66 2.96 -12.01
C LYS A 104 -16.15 3.13 -11.91
N GLU A 105 -15.53 3.78 -12.89
CA GLU A 105 -14.09 3.99 -12.94
C GLU A 105 -13.61 4.85 -11.76
N ASP A 106 -14.29 5.98 -11.48
CA ASP A 106 -13.93 6.85 -10.37
C ASP A 106 -14.09 6.13 -9.02
N PHE A 107 -15.14 5.32 -8.86
CA PHE A 107 -15.34 4.54 -7.65
C PHE A 107 -14.24 3.50 -7.45
N ILE A 108 -13.83 2.78 -8.49
CA ILE A 108 -12.72 1.83 -8.43
C ILE A 108 -11.42 2.54 -8.07
N HIS A 109 -11.15 3.71 -8.63
CA HIS A 109 -10.00 4.53 -8.25
C HIS A 109 -10.06 4.98 -6.78
N GLU A 110 -11.25 5.26 -6.24
CA GLU A 110 -11.41 5.55 -4.81
C GLU A 110 -11.12 4.31 -3.94
N VAL A 111 -11.54 3.11 -4.38
CA VAL A 111 -11.19 1.86 -3.68
C VAL A 111 -9.67 1.64 -3.69
N TRP A 112 -9.00 1.78 -4.83
CA TRP A 112 -7.54 1.64 -4.92
C TRP A 112 -6.81 2.69 -4.08
N THR A 113 -7.32 3.92 -4.05
CA THR A 113 -6.78 4.98 -3.21
C THR A 113 -6.92 4.66 -1.73
N GLU A 114 -8.06 4.07 -1.32
CA GLU A 114 -8.22 3.65 0.07
C GLU A 114 -7.33 2.45 0.40
N ARG A 115 -7.14 1.49 -0.52
CA ARG A 115 -6.16 0.40 -0.37
C ARG A 115 -4.75 0.95 -0.17
N LEU A 116 -4.35 1.93 -0.97
CA LEU A 116 -3.04 2.59 -0.85
C LEU A 116 -2.86 3.24 0.53
N ARG A 117 -3.90 3.88 1.07
CA ARG A 117 -3.85 4.52 2.40
C ARG A 117 -3.89 3.52 3.54
N GLU A 118 -4.70 2.49 3.41
CA GLU A 118 -4.94 1.50 4.46
C GLU A 118 -3.78 0.53 4.64
N PHE A 119 -3.12 0.13 3.54
CA PHE A 119 -2.10 -0.91 3.52
C PHE A 119 -0.69 -0.38 3.25
N ILE A 120 -0.46 0.89 3.53
CA ILE A 120 0.88 1.47 3.40
C ILE A 120 1.89 0.65 4.22
N PHE A 121 3.00 0.25 3.60
CA PHE A 121 4.05 -0.63 4.16
C PHE A 121 3.62 -2.08 4.50
N GLU A 122 2.47 -2.54 4.00
CA GLU A 122 2.02 -3.93 4.16
C GLU A 122 2.23 -4.76 2.89
N ASN A 123 3.07 -4.31 1.97
CA ASN A 123 3.46 -4.98 0.71
C ASN A 123 2.30 -5.27 -0.26
N LYS A 124 1.19 -4.55 -0.18
CA LYS A 124 0.01 -4.77 -1.05
C LYS A 124 0.10 -4.05 -2.39
N ILE A 125 0.78 -2.91 -2.44
CA ILE A 125 0.82 -2.05 -3.62
C ILE A 125 1.40 -2.74 -4.86
N TRP A 126 2.40 -3.60 -4.68
CA TRP A 126 3.00 -4.31 -5.81
C TRP A 126 2.01 -5.26 -6.48
N SER A 127 1.27 -6.04 -5.69
CA SER A 127 0.23 -6.92 -6.21
C SER A 127 -0.90 -6.14 -6.89
N ASP A 128 -1.26 -4.98 -6.35
CA ASP A 128 -2.26 -4.10 -6.97
C ASP A 128 -1.75 -3.57 -8.32
N ILE A 129 -0.51 -3.13 -8.44
CA ILE A 129 0.10 -2.71 -9.71
C ILE A 129 0.14 -3.87 -10.73
N GLN A 130 0.55 -5.07 -10.30
CA GLN A 130 0.60 -6.24 -11.17
C GLN A 130 -0.76 -6.60 -11.78
N ARG A 131 -1.83 -6.60 -10.97
CA ARG A 131 -3.17 -6.99 -11.43
C ARG A 131 -3.88 -5.90 -12.23
N THR A 132 -3.68 -4.61 -11.85
CA THR A 132 -4.39 -3.49 -12.48
C THR A 132 -3.63 -2.86 -13.63
N ARG A 133 -2.33 -3.09 -13.73
CA ARG A 133 -1.41 -2.39 -14.64
C ARG A 133 -1.35 -0.88 -14.40
N GLN A 134 -1.89 -0.42 -13.27
CA GLN A 134 -1.96 0.98 -12.91
C GLN A 134 -1.07 1.27 -11.71
N TYR A 135 -0.43 2.41 -11.71
CA TYR A 135 0.32 2.88 -10.55
C TYR A 135 -0.16 4.25 -10.09
N PRO A 136 -0.17 4.49 -8.78
CA PRO A 136 -0.63 5.76 -8.22
C PRO A 136 0.42 6.85 -8.43
N GLN A 137 -0.07 8.04 -8.77
CA GLN A 137 0.74 9.26 -8.84
C GLN A 137 0.12 10.36 -8.00
N THR A 138 0.96 11.11 -7.32
CA THR A 138 0.60 12.36 -6.66
C THR A 138 1.51 13.47 -7.16
N SER A 139 1.00 14.70 -7.22
CA SER A 139 1.81 15.88 -7.49
C SER A 139 1.67 16.89 -6.37
N GLU A 140 2.63 17.79 -6.23
CA GLU A 140 2.53 18.88 -5.26
C GLU A 140 1.32 19.79 -5.52
N ALA A 141 0.99 20.02 -6.79
CA ALA A 141 -0.18 20.81 -7.20
C ALA A 141 -1.50 20.14 -6.81
N ASN A 142 -1.52 18.82 -6.63
CA ASN A 142 -2.70 18.00 -6.32
C ASN A 142 -2.57 17.30 -4.97
N ARG A 143 -2.05 17.96 -3.96
CA ARG A 143 -1.85 17.40 -2.62
C ARG A 143 -3.08 16.66 -2.13
N GLY A 144 -2.90 15.36 -1.83
CA GLY A 144 -3.97 14.48 -1.34
C GLY A 144 -4.83 13.84 -2.43
N LYS A 145 -4.71 14.23 -3.70
CA LYS A 145 -5.38 13.56 -4.82
C LYS A 145 -4.42 12.58 -5.47
N VAL A 146 -4.84 11.33 -5.53
CA VAL A 146 -4.13 10.26 -6.25
C VAL A 146 -4.74 10.15 -7.65
N THR A 147 -3.89 10.05 -8.65
CA THR A 147 -4.27 9.69 -10.02
C THR A 147 -3.58 8.40 -10.42
N TYR A 148 -4.15 7.66 -11.36
CA TYR A 148 -3.63 6.38 -11.80
C TYR A 148 -3.16 6.47 -13.24
N ARG A 149 -2.06 5.81 -13.55
CA ARG A 149 -1.51 5.72 -14.90
C ARG A 149 -1.05 4.30 -15.18
N ASN A 150 -1.08 3.91 -16.43
CA ASN A 150 -0.51 2.64 -16.85
C ASN A 150 0.98 2.58 -16.45
N VAL A 151 1.37 1.49 -15.80
CA VAL A 151 2.76 1.28 -15.37
C VAL A 151 3.67 0.93 -16.55
N ILE A 152 3.13 0.24 -17.56
CA ILE A 152 3.91 -0.10 -18.77
C ILE A 152 4.23 1.17 -19.54
N GLY A 153 5.51 1.40 -19.81
CA GLY A 153 6.02 2.62 -20.43
C GLY A 153 6.31 3.75 -19.47
N ALA A 154 6.00 3.59 -18.18
CA ALA A 154 6.35 4.58 -17.16
C ALA A 154 7.88 4.65 -16.98
N THR A 155 8.40 5.86 -16.86
CA THR A 155 9.83 6.10 -16.70
C THR A 155 10.13 6.56 -15.28
N ASN A 156 11.13 5.97 -14.65
CA ASN A 156 11.60 6.41 -13.34
C ASN A 156 12.52 7.65 -13.46
N PRO A 157 12.86 8.32 -12.34
CA PRO A 157 13.72 9.52 -12.36
C PRO A 157 15.12 9.30 -12.96
N TRP A 158 15.57 8.05 -13.05
CA TRP A 158 16.87 7.68 -13.63
C TRP A 158 16.79 7.27 -15.11
N GLY A 159 15.62 7.42 -15.73
CA GLY A 159 15.42 7.16 -17.17
C GLY A 159 15.12 5.71 -17.53
N ALA A 160 15.01 4.78 -16.57
CA ALA A 160 14.62 3.42 -16.84
C ALA A 160 13.11 3.32 -17.07
N THR A 161 12.71 2.61 -18.11
CA THR A 161 11.30 2.41 -18.47
C THR A 161 10.79 1.08 -17.95
N PHE A 162 9.58 1.08 -17.41
CA PHE A 162 8.90 -0.14 -16.97
C PHE A 162 8.30 -0.87 -18.17
N GLU A 163 8.74 -2.10 -18.37
CA GLU A 163 8.30 -2.99 -19.46
C GLU A 163 7.41 -4.11 -18.93
N GLU A 164 6.70 -4.80 -19.81
CA GLU A 164 5.82 -5.94 -19.45
C GLU A 164 6.56 -7.02 -18.65
N LYS A 165 7.82 -7.31 -18.99
CA LYS A 165 8.65 -8.30 -18.29
C LYS A 165 8.80 -7.99 -16.80
N HIS A 166 8.80 -6.69 -16.42
CA HIS A 166 9.01 -6.28 -15.03
C HIS A 166 7.83 -6.59 -14.11
N LEU A 167 6.71 -7.04 -14.65
CA LEU A 167 5.58 -7.55 -13.86
C LEU A 167 5.86 -8.92 -13.24
N LEU A 168 6.84 -9.63 -13.76
CA LEU A 168 7.32 -10.90 -13.23
C LEU A 168 8.76 -10.72 -12.74
N TRP A 169 9.13 -11.43 -11.70
CA TRP A 169 10.52 -11.51 -11.29
C TRP A 169 11.27 -12.52 -12.17
N PRO A 170 12.55 -12.27 -12.52
CA PRO A 170 13.34 -13.29 -13.18
C PRO A 170 13.54 -14.51 -12.27
N ILE A 171 13.50 -15.69 -12.83
CA ILE A 171 13.89 -16.91 -12.13
C ILE A 171 15.40 -16.81 -11.86
N SER A 172 15.82 -17.08 -10.63
CA SER A 172 17.23 -16.95 -10.27
C SER A 172 18.10 -17.91 -11.08
N HIS A 173 19.30 -17.47 -11.45
CA HIS A 173 20.26 -18.28 -12.17
C HIS A 173 20.57 -19.60 -11.46
N ASN A 174 20.64 -19.58 -10.11
CA ASN A 174 20.86 -20.80 -9.32
C ASN A 174 19.75 -21.83 -9.49
N GLU A 175 18.49 -21.41 -9.59
CA GLU A 175 17.37 -22.34 -9.81
C GLU A 175 17.40 -22.93 -11.22
N ILE A 176 17.73 -22.13 -12.22
CA ILE A 176 17.89 -22.61 -13.61
C ILE A 176 19.05 -23.62 -13.71
N GLN A 177 20.16 -23.38 -12.99
CA GLN A 177 21.27 -24.34 -12.95
C GLN A 177 20.91 -25.66 -12.27
N ARG A 178 20.10 -25.62 -11.22
CA ARG A 178 19.64 -26.81 -10.51
C ARG A 178 18.59 -27.61 -11.29
N ASN A 179 17.80 -26.93 -12.08
CA ASN A 179 16.78 -27.54 -12.93
C ASN A 179 16.85 -27.00 -14.36
N PRO A 180 17.64 -27.66 -15.24
CA PRO A 180 17.81 -27.23 -16.63
C PRO A 180 16.52 -27.23 -17.47
N ALA A 181 15.45 -27.89 -16.99
CA ALA A 181 14.14 -27.87 -17.63
C ALA A 181 13.34 -26.57 -17.36
N LEU A 182 13.80 -25.71 -16.43
CA LEU A 182 13.18 -24.42 -16.23
C LEU A 182 13.47 -23.47 -17.38
N GLU A 183 12.41 -22.86 -17.88
CA GLU A 183 12.48 -21.76 -18.82
C GLU A 183 12.40 -20.44 -18.07
N GLN A 184 13.22 -19.47 -18.48
CA GLN A 184 13.20 -18.14 -17.90
C GLN A 184 11.90 -17.40 -18.27
N ASN A 185 11.45 -16.51 -17.41
CA ASN A 185 10.32 -15.65 -17.70
C ASN A 185 10.59 -14.79 -18.98
N PRO A 186 9.57 -14.55 -19.79
CA PRO A 186 9.74 -13.80 -21.05
C PRO A 186 10.41 -12.44 -20.84
N GLY A 187 11.37 -12.11 -21.71
CA GLY A 187 12.09 -10.84 -21.68
C GLY A 187 13.30 -10.78 -20.75
N TYR A 188 13.62 -11.88 -20.07
CA TYR A 188 14.86 -12.02 -19.31
C TYR A 188 15.80 -13.04 -19.96
N ASP A 189 17.10 -12.77 -19.87
CA ASP A 189 18.12 -13.70 -20.33
C ASP A 189 18.21 -14.93 -19.39
N ARG A 190 18.67 -16.05 -19.92
CA ARG A 190 18.76 -17.33 -19.21
C ARG A 190 19.93 -17.37 -18.24
#